data_454ebef3487fa6a8799856c0136a4579
#
_entry.id   454ebef3487fa6a8799856c0136a4579
#
_cell.length_a   1.000
_cell.length_b   1.000
_cell.length_c   1.000
_cell.angle_alpha   90.00
_cell.angle_beta   90.00
_cell.angle_gamma   90.00
#
_symmetry.space_group_name_H-M   'P 1'
#
loop_
_entity.id
_entity.type
_entity.pdbx_description
1 polymer ?
#
loop_
_entity_poly.entity_id
_entity_poly.type
_entity_poly.pdbx_seq_one_letter_code
_entity_poly.pdbx_strand_id
1 'polypeptide(L)'
;MKKKSSNEIETLIKISKFAGERFDLVQSAGGNSSIKLRNGTMLIKSSGVTLSDLNFNFGFTKVNNKKIKLILDNEKIFKNKNKQTKEFLSRKLLQKANLEKNSTPSIEVFLHSLLDKVTLHTHPICVNNVVCGQNWEKNLNKIFINNNYLFIKYKTPGIELALELKKEVQNYLLKNQSLPKIIFLQNHGLIVTDSTAKKVIDLTNYTTLKIEKFLKADYSAYRLTSKISSLVKKVYKDKDLIAYLTEDIVVCDKILNKKFLFSKPTCPDTFVFNGIRPCIIKSLDNQIVLKKFKKKYKSF
;
A
#
# COMPACT_ATOMS: atom_id res chain seq x y z
N MET A 1 4.86 -23.03 16.55
CA MET A 1 4.40 -22.54 15.21
C MET A 1 3.46 -21.35 15.25
N LYS A 2 2.52 -21.22 16.21
CA LYS A 2 1.57 -20.07 16.29
C LYS A 2 2.22 -18.68 16.43
N LYS A 3 3.32 -18.51 17.18
CA LYS A 3 4.01 -17.20 17.35
C LYS A 3 4.68 -16.67 16.08
N LYS A 4 5.14 -17.53 15.16
CA LYS A 4 5.82 -17.11 13.92
C LYS A 4 4.84 -16.59 12.85
N SER A 5 3.65 -17.20 12.73
CA SER A 5 2.62 -16.71 11.79
C SER A 5 2.01 -15.36 12.22
N SER A 6 2.03 -15.05 13.52
CA SER A 6 1.60 -13.75 14.05
C SER A 6 2.49 -12.60 13.56
N ASN A 7 3.80 -12.78 13.50
CA ASN A 7 4.75 -11.75 13.09
C ASN A 7 4.65 -11.40 11.59
N GLU A 8 4.37 -12.40 10.73
CA GLU A 8 4.18 -12.13 9.30
C GLU A 8 2.85 -11.43 9.02
N ILE A 9 1.77 -11.79 9.71
CA ILE A 9 0.48 -11.08 9.61
C ILE A 9 0.65 -9.64 10.10
N GLU A 10 1.31 -9.41 11.22
CA GLU A 10 1.62 -8.08 11.72
C GLU A 10 2.43 -7.24 10.71
N THR A 11 3.41 -7.88 10.06
CA THR A 11 4.21 -7.26 8.99
C THR A 11 3.32 -6.86 7.80
N LEU A 12 2.41 -7.73 7.37
CA LEU A 12 1.45 -7.45 6.30
C LEU A 12 0.53 -6.27 6.67
N ILE A 13 -0.06 -6.31 7.87
CA ILE A 13 -0.90 -5.22 8.39
C ILE A 13 -0.14 -3.90 8.42
N LYS A 14 1.10 -3.91 8.88
CA LYS A 14 1.95 -2.71 8.97
C LYS A 14 2.14 -2.02 7.62
N ILE A 15 2.54 -2.75 6.57
CA ILE A 15 2.73 -2.16 5.22
C ILE A 15 1.41 -1.76 4.58
N SER A 16 0.33 -2.50 4.84
CA SER A 16 -1.00 -2.20 4.33
C SER A 16 -1.53 -0.89 4.92
N LYS A 17 -1.52 -0.78 6.24
CA LYS A 17 -1.99 0.43 6.92
C LYS A 17 -1.10 1.64 6.63
N PHE A 18 0.22 1.45 6.47
CA PHE A 18 1.12 2.52 6.02
C PHE A 18 0.65 3.16 4.71
N ALA A 19 0.25 2.35 3.73
CA ALA A 19 -0.23 2.86 2.45
C ALA A 19 -1.71 3.27 2.51
N GLY A 20 -2.56 2.45 3.15
CA GLY A 20 -4.01 2.66 3.19
C GLY A 20 -4.46 3.87 4.00
N GLU A 21 -3.64 4.34 4.94
CA GLU A 21 -3.87 5.57 5.72
C GLU A 21 -3.38 6.84 4.99
N ARG A 22 -2.87 6.68 3.75
CA ARG A 22 -2.26 7.75 2.97
C ARG A 22 -2.93 7.88 1.61
N PHE A 23 -3.79 8.88 1.48
CA PHE A 23 -4.48 9.18 0.23
C PHE A 23 -3.51 9.50 -0.93
N ASP A 24 -2.34 10.07 -0.64
CA ASP A 24 -1.29 10.29 -1.63
C ASP A 24 -0.69 8.99 -2.21
N LEU A 25 -0.83 7.84 -1.52
CA LEU A 25 -0.33 6.55 -1.97
C LEU A 25 -1.40 5.66 -2.61
N VAL A 26 -2.61 5.64 -2.06
CA VAL A 26 -3.72 4.82 -2.57
C VAL A 26 -5.05 5.53 -2.39
N GLN A 27 -5.98 5.28 -3.30
CA GLN A 27 -7.34 5.80 -3.26
C GLN A 27 -8.30 4.62 -3.27
N SER A 28 -9.38 4.72 -2.45
CA SER A 28 -10.40 3.68 -2.33
C SER A 28 -9.79 2.28 -2.05
N ALA A 29 -10.25 1.24 -2.72
CA ALA A 29 -9.74 -0.14 -2.60
C ALA A 29 -8.48 -0.42 -3.44
N GLY A 30 -7.85 0.62 -3.99
CA GLY A 30 -6.64 0.49 -4.81
C GLY A 30 -5.44 -0.06 -4.04
N GLY A 31 -4.44 -0.50 -4.82
CA GLY A 31 -3.21 -1.07 -4.29
C GLY A 31 -3.33 -2.46 -3.68
N ASN A 32 -2.18 -3.05 -3.41
CA ASN A 32 -2.04 -4.39 -2.87
C ASN A 32 -0.80 -4.53 -1.99
N SER A 33 -0.86 -5.47 -1.06
CA SER A 33 0.26 -5.83 -0.20
C SER A 33 0.36 -7.33 -0.05
N SER A 34 1.58 -7.85 0.05
CA SER A 34 1.80 -9.28 0.30
C SER A 34 3.04 -9.57 1.11
N ILE A 35 3.06 -10.75 1.71
CA ILE A 35 4.24 -11.31 2.35
C ILE A 35 4.37 -12.80 2.02
N LYS A 36 5.55 -13.22 1.56
CA LYS A 36 5.88 -14.62 1.31
C LYS A 36 6.37 -15.29 2.58
N LEU A 37 5.85 -16.48 2.83
CA LEU A 37 6.20 -17.30 3.98
C LEU A 37 7.23 -18.37 3.58
N ARG A 38 8.00 -18.86 4.56
CA ARG A 38 9.04 -19.88 4.33
C ARG A 38 8.49 -21.21 3.81
N ASN A 39 7.24 -21.52 4.12
CA ASN A 39 6.58 -22.77 3.70
C ASN A 39 6.05 -22.75 2.25
N GLY A 40 6.39 -21.71 1.45
CA GLY A 40 5.96 -21.59 0.06
C GLY A 40 4.55 -21.04 -0.12
N THR A 41 3.91 -20.54 0.95
CA THR A 41 2.67 -19.78 0.87
C THR A 41 2.93 -18.28 0.80
N MET A 42 1.93 -17.52 0.39
CA MET A 42 1.94 -16.05 0.40
C MET A 42 0.63 -15.55 1.00
N LEU A 43 0.73 -14.60 1.93
CA LEU A 43 -0.41 -13.79 2.37
C LEU A 43 -0.50 -12.59 1.46
N ILE A 44 -1.70 -12.28 0.97
CA ILE A 44 -1.98 -11.16 0.09
C ILE A 44 -3.32 -10.52 0.41
N LYS A 45 -3.42 -9.21 0.24
CA LYS A 45 -4.68 -8.47 0.39
C LYS A 45 -5.79 -9.12 -0.44
N SER A 46 -6.96 -9.28 0.16
CA SER A 46 -8.15 -9.78 -0.52
C SER A 46 -8.72 -8.76 -1.51
N SER A 47 -9.36 -9.23 -2.55
CA SER A 47 -10.10 -8.41 -3.50
C SER A 47 -11.25 -7.68 -2.79
N GLY A 48 -11.51 -6.41 -3.16
CA GLY A 48 -12.60 -5.60 -2.62
C GLY A 48 -12.39 -5.04 -1.21
N VAL A 49 -11.23 -5.27 -0.59
CA VAL A 49 -10.88 -4.72 0.73
C VAL A 49 -9.95 -3.53 0.56
N THR A 50 -10.05 -2.51 1.42
CA THR A 50 -9.08 -1.41 1.42
C THR A 50 -7.81 -1.82 2.18
N LEU A 51 -6.66 -1.20 1.87
CA LEU A 51 -5.40 -1.50 2.58
C LEU A 51 -5.47 -1.09 4.06
N SER A 52 -6.25 -0.08 4.40
CA SER A 52 -6.45 0.38 5.78
C SER A 52 -7.24 -0.59 6.65
N ASP A 53 -8.10 -1.42 6.06
CA ASP A 53 -9.00 -2.31 6.80
C ASP A 53 -8.34 -3.62 7.23
N LEU A 54 -7.12 -3.91 6.74
CA LEU A 54 -6.43 -5.14 7.13
C LEU A 54 -6.18 -5.19 8.63
N ASN A 55 -6.60 -6.28 9.23
CA ASN A 55 -6.34 -6.61 10.63
C ASN A 55 -6.00 -8.10 10.78
N PHE A 56 -5.79 -8.58 12.00
CA PHE A 56 -5.37 -9.97 12.24
C PHE A 56 -6.33 -11.04 11.73
N ASN A 57 -7.62 -10.71 11.59
CA ASN A 57 -8.68 -11.64 11.23
C ASN A 57 -9.33 -11.35 9.87
N PHE A 58 -8.98 -10.22 9.23
CA PHE A 58 -9.71 -9.75 8.05
C PHE A 58 -8.80 -9.06 7.03
N GLY A 59 -9.20 -9.09 5.77
CA GLY A 59 -8.67 -8.28 4.69
C GLY A 59 -7.55 -8.94 3.88
N PHE A 60 -7.14 -10.15 4.20
CA PHE A 60 -6.14 -10.90 3.43
C PHE A 60 -6.55 -12.36 3.22
N THR A 61 -5.92 -12.99 2.26
CA THR A 61 -6.07 -14.43 1.98
C THR A 61 -4.70 -15.10 1.86
N LYS A 62 -4.70 -16.41 1.97
CA LYS A 62 -3.50 -17.25 1.85
C LYS A 62 -3.53 -18.02 0.54
N VAL A 63 -2.45 -17.95 -0.23
CA VAL A 63 -2.30 -18.65 -1.50
C VAL A 63 -1.04 -19.51 -1.54
N ASN A 64 -1.06 -20.55 -2.35
CA ASN A 64 0.12 -21.35 -2.66
C ASN A 64 0.97 -20.62 -3.71
N ASN A 65 2.07 -19.98 -3.28
CA ASN A 65 2.92 -19.16 -4.16
C ASN A 65 3.62 -19.98 -5.25
N LYS A 66 3.93 -21.25 -5.00
CA LYS A 66 4.50 -22.15 -6.01
C LYS A 66 3.51 -22.38 -7.14
N LYS A 67 2.23 -22.69 -6.79
CA LYS A 67 1.15 -22.87 -7.80
C LYS A 67 0.91 -21.59 -8.58
N ILE A 68 0.98 -20.41 -7.95
CA ILE A 68 0.85 -19.12 -8.67
C ILE A 68 1.94 -18.97 -9.73
N LYS A 69 3.20 -19.26 -9.40
CA LYS A 69 4.31 -19.22 -10.37
C LYS A 69 4.09 -20.20 -11.54
N LEU A 70 3.65 -21.42 -11.27
CA LEU A 70 3.35 -22.41 -12.31
C LEU A 70 2.23 -21.96 -13.26
N ILE A 71 1.31 -21.11 -12.81
CA ILE A 71 0.29 -20.52 -13.72
C ILE A 71 0.96 -19.61 -14.74
N LEU A 72 1.96 -18.85 -14.33
CA LEU A 72 2.74 -17.97 -15.23
C LEU A 72 3.67 -18.75 -16.18
N ASP A 73 3.96 -20.01 -15.88
CA ASP A 73 4.74 -20.93 -16.73
C ASP A 73 3.85 -21.81 -17.62
N ASN A 74 2.52 -21.70 -17.50
CA ASN A 74 1.59 -22.54 -18.22
C ASN A 74 1.46 -22.11 -19.69
N GLU A 75 1.89 -22.99 -20.62
CA GLU A 75 1.88 -22.72 -22.05
C GLU A 75 0.51 -22.36 -22.62
N LYS A 76 -0.56 -22.99 -22.11
CA LYS A 76 -1.95 -22.68 -22.51
C LYS A 76 -2.35 -21.25 -22.16
N ILE A 77 -1.62 -20.60 -21.25
CA ILE A 77 -1.82 -19.21 -20.84
C ILE A 77 -0.89 -18.30 -21.63
N PHE A 78 0.42 -18.46 -21.51
CA PHE A 78 1.34 -17.46 -22.08
C PHE A 78 1.42 -17.50 -23.61
N LYS A 79 1.20 -18.66 -24.26
CA LYS A 79 1.15 -18.79 -25.73
C LYS A 79 -0.22 -18.41 -26.32
N ASN A 80 -1.28 -18.30 -25.53
CA ASN A 80 -2.61 -17.98 -26.02
C ASN A 80 -2.68 -16.53 -26.51
N LYS A 81 -3.22 -16.31 -27.71
CA LYS A 81 -3.39 -14.95 -28.27
C LYS A 81 -4.68 -14.27 -27.79
N ASN A 82 -5.69 -15.04 -27.37
CA ASN A 82 -6.95 -14.50 -26.89
C ASN A 82 -6.84 -14.07 -25.40
N LYS A 83 -6.98 -12.78 -25.16
CA LYS A 83 -6.87 -12.19 -23.80
C LYS A 83 -7.94 -12.69 -22.83
N GLN A 84 -9.18 -12.84 -23.30
CA GLN A 84 -10.29 -13.31 -22.47
C GLN A 84 -10.06 -14.76 -22.01
N THR A 85 -9.58 -15.61 -22.92
CA THR A 85 -9.24 -17.00 -22.60
C THR A 85 -8.09 -17.07 -21.57
N LYS A 86 -7.04 -16.26 -21.74
CA LYS A 86 -5.96 -16.18 -20.76
C LYS A 86 -6.48 -15.80 -19.38
N GLU A 87 -7.28 -14.75 -19.31
CA GLU A 87 -7.84 -14.24 -18.07
C GLU A 87 -8.73 -15.30 -17.40
N PHE A 88 -9.61 -15.94 -18.14
CA PHE A 88 -10.48 -17.02 -17.67
C PHE A 88 -9.67 -18.20 -17.09
N LEU A 89 -8.69 -18.70 -17.86
CA LEU A 89 -7.85 -19.82 -17.42
C LEU A 89 -7.03 -19.46 -16.18
N SER A 90 -6.45 -18.26 -16.15
CA SER A 90 -5.65 -17.81 -15.02
C SER A 90 -6.49 -17.69 -13.74
N ARG A 91 -7.72 -17.15 -13.82
CA ARG A 91 -8.65 -17.08 -12.69
C ARG A 91 -9.07 -18.46 -12.18
N LYS A 92 -9.38 -19.38 -13.08
CA LYS A 92 -9.72 -20.77 -12.73
C LYS A 92 -8.58 -21.48 -12.00
N LEU A 93 -7.34 -21.28 -12.44
CA LEU A 93 -6.16 -21.86 -11.78
C LEU A 93 -5.81 -21.13 -10.48
N LEU A 94 -6.04 -19.83 -10.42
CA LEU A 94 -5.88 -19.04 -9.19
C LEU A 94 -6.80 -19.54 -8.07
N GLN A 95 -8.05 -19.86 -8.38
CA GLN A 95 -8.97 -20.48 -7.42
C GLN A 95 -8.41 -21.78 -6.81
N LYS A 96 -7.73 -22.62 -7.63
CA LYS A 96 -7.06 -23.84 -7.16
C LYS A 96 -5.78 -23.58 -6.33
N ALA A 97 -5.20 -22.40 -6.46
CA ALA A 97 -4.03 -21.98 -5.68
C ALA A 97 -4.42 -21.25 -4.38
N ASN A 98 -5.67 -20.80 -4.26
CA ASN A 98 -6.21 -20.20 -3.06
C ASN A 98 -6.37 -21.30 -1.98
N LEU A 99 -5.89 -21.03 -0.77
CA LEU A 99 -5.92 -21.95 0.37
C LEU A 99 -7.07 -21.64 1.33
N GLU A 100 -7.79 -20.55 1.11
CA GLU A 100 -8.91 -20.08 1.95
C GLU A 100 -10.18 -19.95 1.12
N LYS A 101 -11.27 -20.59 1.56
CA LYS A 101 -12.54 -20.65 0.81
C LYS A 101 -13.34 -19.34 0.86
N ASN A 102 -13.19 -18.59 1.96
CA ASN A 102 -14.05 -17.43 2.27
C ASN A 102 -13.44 -16.08 1.84
N SER A 103 -12.31 -16.10 1.16
CA SER A 103 -11.64 -14.90 0.67
C SER A 103 -11.05 -15.12 -0.72
N THR A 104 -11.11 -14.10 -1.56
CA THR A 104 -10.59 -14.12 -2.93
C THR A 104 -9.33 -13.26 -3.02
N PRO A 105 -8.19 -13.80 -3.48
CA PRO A 105 -7.00 -13.00 -3.68
C PRO A 105 -7.22 -11.96 -4.79
N SER A 106 -6.54 -10.81 -4.66
CA SER A 106 -6.46 -9.87 -5.76
C SER A 106 -5.88 -10.54 -7.00
N ILE A 107 -6.37 -10.14 -8.20
CA ILE A 107 -5.83 -10.62 -9.47
C ILE A 107 -4.34 -10.25 -9.65
N GLU A 108 -3.85 -9.25 -8.95
CA GLU A 108 -2.45 -8.83 -8.97
C GLU A 108 -1.51 -9.74 -8.16
N VAL A 109 -2.05 -10.79 -7.56
CA VAL A 109 -1.28 -11.86 -6.89
C VAL A 109 -0.17 -12.42 -7.78
N PHE A 110 -0.38 -12.44 -9.10
CA PHE A 110 0.61 -12.87 -10.09
C PHE A 110 1.85 -11.97 -10.07
N LEU A 111 1.68 -10.64 -10.00
CA LEU A 111 2.78 -9.68 -9.91
C LEU A 111 3.60 -9.93 -8.64
N HIS A 112 2.92 -10.02 -7.51
CA HIS A 112 3.53 -10.25 -6.21
C HIS A 112 4.31 -11.56 -6.12
N SER A 113 3.86 -12.60 -6.82
CA SER A 113 4.52 -13.91 -6.83
C SER A 113 5.94 -13.88 -7.38
N LEU A 114 6.23 -12.97 -8.31
CA LEU A 114 7.52 -12.81 -9.01
C LEU A 114 8.58 -12.07 -8.21
N LEU A 115 8.20 -11.34 -7.18
CA LEU A 115 9.01 -10.35 -6.49
C LEU A 115 9.55 -10.86 -5.14
N ASP A 116 10.15 -9.98 -4.34
CA ASP A 116 10.79 -10.34 -3.07
C ASP A 116 9.76 -10.70 -1.97
N LYS A 117 10.25 -10.96 -0.76
CA LYS A 117 9.45 -11.44 0.39
C LYS A 117 8.29 -10.52 0.75
N VAL A 118 8.54 -9.22 0.84
CA VAL A 118 7.56 -8.19 1.18
C VAL A 118 7.34 -7.31 -0.03
N THR A 119 6.11 -7.21 -0.49
CA THR A 119 5.77 -6.42 -1.69
C THR A 119 4.57 -5.53 -1.40
N LEU A 120 4.70 -4.27 -1.77
CA LEU A 120 3.66 -3.25 -1.71
C LEU A 120 3.45 -2.66 -3.09
N HIS A 121 2.22 -2.75 -3.59
CA HIS A 121 1.77 -2.07 -4.81
C HIS A 121 0.84 -0.92 -4.43
N THR A 122 1.10 0.25 -4.99
CA THR A 122 0.37 1.49 -4.71
C THR A 122 0.14 2.29 -5.98
N HIS A 123 -0.80 3.24 -5.92
CA HIS A 123 -1.11 4.18 -7.01
C HIS A 123 -0.81 5.62 -6.58
N PRO A 124 0.45 5.98 -6.24
CA PRO A 124 0.74 7.28 -5.69
C PRO A 124 0.41 8.39 -6.69
N ILE A 125 -0.25 9.45 -6.24
CA ILE A 125 -0.68 10.57 -7.09
C ILE A 125 0.53 11.15 -7.85
N CYS A 126 1.64 11.39 -7.15
CA CYS A 126 2.85 11.94 -7.77
C CYS A 126 3.46 10.98 -8.81
N VAL A 127 3.47 9.66 -8.54
CA VAL A 127 3.97 8.66 -9.48
C VAL A 127 3.09 8.60 -10.72
N ASN A 128 1.76 8.53 -10.53
CA ASN A 128 0.81 8.46 -11.63
C ASN A 128 0.87 9.71 -12.52
N ASN A 129 1.11 10.89 -11.94
CA ASN A 129 1.34 12.11 -12.71
C ASN A 129 2.51 11.95 -13.70
N VAL A 130 3.56 11.22 -13.33
CA VAL A 130 4.72 10.98 -14.21
C VAL A 130 4.47 9.80 -15.16
N VAL A 131 4.01 8.63 -14.64
CA VAL A 131 3.92 7.39 -15.45
C VAL A 131 2.77 7.40 -16.46
N CYS A 132 1.81 8.32 -16.33
CA CYS A 132 0.75 8.56 -17.32
C CYS A 132 1.16 9.56 -18.41
N GLY A 133 2.30 10.23 -18.26
CA GLY A 133 2.79 11.21 -19.23
C GLY A 133 3.50 10.58 -20.44
N GLN A 134 3.49 11.26 -21.58
CA GLN A 134 4.15 10.79 -22.80
C GLN A 134 5.65 10.52 -22.63
N ASN A 135 6.33 11.36 -21.83
CA ASN A 135 7.78 11.28 -21.61
C ASN A 135 8.15 10.58 -20.29
N TRP A 136 7.32 9.68 -19.80
CA TRP A 136 7.43 9.09 -18.47
C TRP A 136 8.79 8.38 -18.22
N GLU A 137 9.29 7.58 -19.15
CA GLU A 137 10.61 6.92 -19.03
C GLU A 137 11.75 7.95 -18.97
N LYS A 138 11.72 8.95 -19.85
CA LYS A 138 12.73 10.04 -19.86
C LYS A 138 12.72 10.81 -18.54
N ASN A 139 11.55 11.12 -18.00
CA ASN A 139 11.41 11.81 -16.73
C ASN A 139 11.90 10.96 -15.56
N LEU A 140 11.51 9.69 -15.50
CA LEU A 140 11.98 8.79 -14.45
C LEU A 140 13.52 8.56 -14.50
N ASN A 141 14.10 8.46 -15.70
CA ASN A 141 15.56 8.38 -15.87
C ASN A 141 16.30 9.63 -15.36
N LYS A 142 15.69 10.81 -15.45
CA LYS A 142 16.24 12.04 -14.84
C LYS A 142 16.15 12.05 -13.33
N ILE A 143 15.08 11.47 -12.77
CA ILE A 143 14.85 11.43 -11.32
C ILE A 143 15.71 10.35 -10.65
N PHE A 144 15.85 9.19 -11.28
CA PHE A 144 16.53 8.02 -10.75
C PHE A 144 17.75 7.67 -11.60
N ILE A 145 18.92 8.14 -11.18
CA ILE A 145 20.19 8.00 -11.94
C ILE A 145 20.79 6.60 -11.76
N ASN A 146 20.53 5.88 -10.67
CA ASN A 146 21.08 4.58 -10.36
C ASN A 146 20.10 3.44 -10.68
N ASN A 147 20.57 2.40 -11.37
CA ASN A 147 19.80 1.32 -12.03
C ASN A 147 19.04 0.33 -11.12
N ASN A 148 18.50 0.74 -9.97
CA ASN A 148 17.77 -0.17 -9.08
C ASN A 148 16.24 -0.15 -9.30
N TYR A 149 15.78 0.23 -10.49
CA TYR A 149 14.38 0.30 -10.85
C TYR A 149 14.11 -0.38 -12.20
N LEU A 150 12.84 -0.75 -12.39
CA LEU A 150 12.36 -1.38 -13.60
C LEU A 150 11.15 -0.59 -14.14
N PHE A 151 11.09 -0.45 -15.46
CA PHE A 151 9.96 0.12 -16.17
C PHE A 151 9.16 -0.96 -16.86
N ILE A 152 7.84 -0.94 -16.67
CA ILE A 152 6.92 -1.84 -17.35
C ILE A 152 5.97 -1.02 -18.20
N LYS A 153 5.98 -1.24 -19.52
CA LYS A 153 5.03 -0.61 -20.42
C LYS A 153 3.62 -1.10 -20.15
N TYR A 154 2.65 -0.26 -20.44
CA TYR A 154 1.25 -0.55 -20.17
C TYR A 154 0.82 -1.91 -20.72
N LYS A 155 0.23 -2.69 -19.87
CA LYS A 155 -0.53 -3.92 -20.15
C LYS A 155 -1.79 -3.90 -19.31
N THR A 156 -2.82 -4.56 -19.81
CA THR A 156 -4.06 -4.73 -19.03
C THR A 156 -3.75 -5.38 -17.67
N PRO A 157 -4.18 -4.79 -16.55
CA PRO A 157 -4.00 -5.37 -15.22
C PRO A 157 -4.49 -6.82 -15.15
N GLY A 158 -3.76 -7.65 -14.42
CA GLY A 158 -4.01 -9.09 -14.35
C GLY A 158 -2.92 -9.92 -15.00
N ILE A 159 -3.30 -10.98 -15.73
CA ILE A 159 -2.34 -11.96 -16.25
C ILE A 159 -1.41 -11.37 -17.33
N GLU A 160 -1.92 -10.46 -18.18
CA GLU A 160 -1.12 -9.81 -19.22
C GLU A 160 0.03 -9.00 -18.63
N LEU A 161 -0.28 -8.17 -17.64
CA LEU A 161 0.73 -7.37 -16.94
C LEU A 161 1.73 -8.27 -16.19
N ALA A 162 1.26 -9.37 -15.62
CA ALA A 162 2.12 -10.31 -14.90
C ALA A 162 3.10 -11.05 -15.82
N LEU A 163 2.67 -11.43 -17.02
CA LEU A 163 3.55 -12.04 -18.02
C LEU A 163 4.62 -11.06 -18.52
N GLU A 164 4.25 -9.80 -18.74
CA GLU A 164 5.22 -8.76 -19.10
C GLU A 164 6.21 -8.52 -17.96
N LEU A 165 5.71 -8.37 -16.72
CA LEU A 165 6.58 -8.24 -15.55
C LEU A 165 7.53 -9.42 -15.40
N LYS A 166 7.07 -10.65 -15.60
CA LYS A 166 7.91 -11.85 -15.55
C LYS A 166 9.08 -11.75 -16.52
N LYS A 167 8.80 -11.40 -17.76
CA LYS A 167 9.81 -11.23 -18.81
C LYS A 167 10.84 -10.16 -18.42
N GLU A 168 10.38 -9.01 -18.02
CA GLU A 168 11.27 -7.90 -17.70
C GLU A 168 12.06 -8.12 -16.40
N VAL A 169 11.49 -8.80 -15.39
CA VAL A 169 12.22 -9.22 -14.19
C VAL A 169 13.30 -10.24 -14.52
N GLN A 170 13.06 -11.18 -15.43
CA GLN A 170 14.07 -12.13 -15.89
C GLN A 170 15.23 -11.40 -16.61
N ASN A 171 14.92 -10.47 -17.52
CA ASN A 171 15.92 -9.64 -18.19
C ASN A 171 16.75 -8.81 -17.19
N TYR A 172 16.09 -8.25 -16.19
CA TYR A 172 16.74 -7.47 -15.14
C TYR A 172 17.67 -8.34 -14.28
N LEU A 173 17.23 -9.55 -13.89
CA LEU A 173 18.03 -10.50 -13.13
C LEU A 173 19.32 -10.94 -13.86
N LEU A 174 19.22 -11.15 -15.18
CA LEU A 174 20.40 -11.51 -16.00
C LEU A 174 21.44 -10.39 -16.00
N LYS A 175 21.01 -9.12 -15.96
CA LYS A 175 21.93 -7.95 -15.99
C LYS A 175 22.46 -7.58 -14.61
N ASN A 176 21.64 -7.67 -13.58
CA ASN A 176 21.91 -7.08 -12.26
C ASN A 176 22.13 -8.11 -11.14
N GLN A 177 21.94 -9.40 -11.41
CA GLN A 177 22.05 -10.51 -10.45
C GLN A 177 21.20 -10.35 -9.17
N SER A 178 20.22 -9.49 -9.21
CA SER A 178 19.32 -9.17 -8.10
C SER A 178 17.93 -8.76 -8.61
N LEU A 179 16.90 -8.92 -7.77
CA LEU A 179 15.55 -8.46 -8.11
C LEU A 179 15.47 -6.92 -8.08
N PRO A 180 14.70 -6.31 -9.01
CA PRO A 180 14.40 -4.89 -8.94
C PRO A 180 13.62 -4.57 -7.66
N LYS A 181 13.98 -3.48 -6.99
CA LYS A 181 13.33 -3.06 -5.74
C LYS A 181 12.21 -2.05 -5.96
N ILE A 182 12.27 -1.31 -7.05
CA ILE A 182 11.30 -0.29 -7.44
C ILE A 182 10.87 -0.60 -8.87
N ILE A 183 9.56 -0.69 -9.11
CA ILE A 183 9.01 -1.02 -10.42
C ILE A 183 7.92 -0.01 -10.74
N PHE A 184 8.12 0.73 -11.82
CA PHE A 184 7.15 1.68 -12.34
C PHE A 184 6.29 1.02 -13.41
N LEU A 185 4.99 1.11 -13.24
CA LEU A 185 4.00 0.57 -14.17
C LEU A 185 3.36 1.73 -14.94
N GLN A 186 3.57 1.79 -16.25
CA GLN A 186 2.98 2.83 -17.11
C GLN A 186 1.45 2.84 -16.99
N ASN A 187 0.84 4.02 -16.82
CA ASN A 187 -0.61 4.22 -16.66
C ASN A 187 -1.25 3.38 -15.52
N HIS A 188 -0.47 3.05 -14.48
CA HIS A 188 -0.98 2.21 -13.41
C HIS A 188 -0.45 2.64 -12.03
N GLY A 189 0.86 2.56 -11.78
CA GLY A 189 1.37 2.90 -10.46
C GLY A 189 2.79 2.43 -10.18
N LEU A 190 2.99 2.06 -8.92
CA LEU A 190 4.29 1.73 -8.33
C LEU A 190 4.23 0.39 -7.60
N ILE A 191 5.25 -0.46 -7.79
CA ILE A 191 5.51 -1.59 -6.91
C ILE A 191 6.86 -1.37 -6.22
N VAL A 192 6.89 -1.57 -4.91
CA VAL A 192 8.11 -1.60 -4.11
C VAL A 192 8.21 -2.95 -3.40
N THR A 193 9.39 -3.57 -3.46
CA THR A 193 9.60 -4.90 -2.91
C THR A 193 10.96 -5.01 -2.23
N ASP A 194 11.03 -5.72 -1.10
CA ASP A 194 12.28 -6.05 -0.40
C ASP A 194 12.06 -7.19 0.62
N SER A 195 13.12 -7.55 1.33
CA SER A 195 13.11 -8.59 2.37
C SER A 195 12.34 -8.20 3.65
N THR A 196 12.16 -6.89 3.94
CA THR A 196 11.54 -6.40 5.18
C THR A 196 10.55 -5.26 4.94
N ALA A 197 9.53 -5.16 5.82
CA ALA A 197 8.56 -4.07 5.78
C ALA A 197 9.22 -2.68 5.92
N LYS A 198 10.25 -2.56 6.76
CA LYS A 198 10.94 -1.28 6.96
C LYS A 198 11.53 -0.78 5.63
N LYS A 199 12.28 -1.64 4.92
CA LYS A 199 12.88 -1.27 3.63
C LYS A 199 11.82 -0.92 2.58
N VAL A 200 10.70 -1.65 2.52
CA VAL A 200 9.59 -1.36 1.60
C VAL A 200 9.00 0.02 1.90
N ILE A 201 8.76 0.34 3.17
CA ILE A 201 8.24 1.65 3.60
C ILE A 201 9.25 2.76 3.27
N ASP A 202 10.52 2.57 3.61
CA ASP A 202 11.58 3.56 3.37
C ASP A 202 11.77 3.82 1.87
N LEU A 203 11.76 2.77 1.03
CA LEU A 203 11.86 2.89 -0.42
C LEU A 203 10.63 3.53 -1.05
N THR A 204 9.43 3.25 -0.54
CA THR A 204 8.20 3.90 -1.01
C THR A 204 8.26 5.41 -0.74
N ASN A 205 8.63 5.80 0.48
CA ASN A 205 8.80 7.21 0.83
C ASN A 205 9.91 7.88 0.01
N TYR A 206 11.06 7.23 -0.16
CA TYR A 206 12.16 7.73 -0.98
C TYR A 206 11.72 7.98 -2.43
N THR A 207 10.99 7.02 -3.02
CA THR A 207 10.53 7.11 -4.41
C THR A 207 9.55 8.25 -4.59
N THR A 208 8.54 8.36 -3.72
CA THR A 208 7.53 9.41 -3.81
C THR A 208 8.14 10.79 -3.55
N LEU A 209 9.01 10.95 -2.54
CA LEU A 209 9.68 12.22 -2.24
C LEU A 209 10.56 12.72 -3.40
N LYS A 210 11.28 11.84 -4.09
CA LYS A 210 12.06 12.24 -5.27
C LYS A 210 11.18 12.75 -6.39
N ILE A 211 10.05 12.09 -6.64
CA ILE A 211 9.09 12.50 -7.68
C ILE A 211 8.38 13.79 -7.28
N GLU A 212 7.96 13.93 -6.03
CA GLU A 212 7.37 15.16 -5.50
C GLU A 212 8.32 16.36 -5.72
N LYS A 213 9.59 16.20 -5.39
CA LYS A 213 10.60 17.23 -5.63
C LYS A 213 10.72 17.60 -7.12
N PHE A 214 10.71 16.62 -8.00
CA PHE A 214 10.75 16.85 -9.45
C PHE A 214 9.51 17.60 -9.94
N LEU A 215 8.32 17.24 -9.43
CA LEU A 215 7.05 17.89 -9.78
C LEU A 215 6.81 19.21 -9.07
N LYS A 216 7.67 19.60 -8.10
CA LYS A 216 7.46 20.73 -7.19
C LYS A 216 6.12 20.64 -6.44
N ALA A 217 5.71 19.42 -6.09
CA ALA A 217 4.49 19.11 -5.32
C ALA A 217 4.83 18.82 -3.86
N ASP A 218 3.89 19.05 -2.95
CA ASP A 218 4.03 18.73 -1.53
C ASP A 218 2.84 17.90 -1.02
N TYR A 219 3.11 16.65 -0.70
CA TYR A 219 2.16 15.73 -0.07
C TYR A 219 2.53 15.42 1.39
N SER A 220 3.31 16.29 2.04
CA SER A 220 3.78 16.08 3.41
C SER A 220 2.64 15.91 4.42
N ALA A 221 1.51 16.56 4.20
CA ALA A 221 0.32 16.46 5.03
C ALA A 221 -0.22 15.03 5.11
N TYR A 222 -0.24 14.27 4.01
CA TYR A 222 -0.69 12.88 3.99
C TYR A 222 0.27 11.93 4.72
N ARG A 223 1.57 12.23 4.77
CA ARG A 223 2.54 11.46 5.55
C ARG A 223 2.31 11.57 7.06
N LEU A 224 1.65 12.63 7.51
CA LEU A 224 1.28 12.81 8.91
C LEU A 224 0.19 11.86 9.36
N THR A 225 -0.75 11.48 8.49
CA THR A 225 -1.88 10.60 8.83
C THR A 225 -1.39 9.26 9.37
N SER A 226 -0.50 8.60 8.66
CA SER A 226 0.09 7.32 9.08
C SER A 226 0.85 7.43 10.42
N LYS A 227 1.56 8.55 10.63
CA LYS A 227 2.25 8.82 11.91
C LYS A 227 1.26 9.04 13.05
N ILE A 228 0.21 9.81 12.82
CA ILE A 228 -0.83 10.07 13.83
C ILE A 228 -1.58 8.78 14.16
N SER A 229 -2.00 7.98 13.18
CA SER A 229 -2.61 6.66 13.40
C SER A 229 -1.74 5.77 14.28
N SER A 230 -0.45 5.69 13.97
CA SER A 230 0.50 4.91 14.78
C SER A 230 0.61 5.39 16.23
N LEU A 231 0.50 6.70 16.46
CA LEU A 231 0.54 7.28 17.83
C LEU A 231 -0.76 7.03 18.58
N VAL A 232 -1.90 7.21 17.92
CA VAL A 232 -3.23 6.99 18.51
C VAL A 232 -3.43 5.53 18.91
N LYS A 233 -3.00 4.57 18.09
CA LYS A 233 -3.02 3.13 18.40
C LYS A 233 -2.24 2.76 19.68
N LYS A 234 -1.18 3.49 20.01
CA LYS A 234 -0.45 3.26 21.27
C LYS A 234 -1.26 3.69 22.52
N VAL A 235 -2.25 4.54 22.36
CA VAL A 235 -3.16 4.95 23.43
C VAL A 235 -4.38 4.06 23.51
N TYR A 236 -4.94 3.69 22.37
CA TYR A 236 -6.13 2.85 22.22
C TYR A 236 -5.75 1.48 21.69
N LYS A 237 -5.19 0.64 22.58
CA LYS A 237 -4.59 -0.66 22.18
C LYS A 237 -5.55 -1.61 21.45
N ASP A 238 -6.85 -1.51 21.75
CA ASP A 238 -7.87 -2.46 21.28
C ASP A 238 -8.72 -1.93 20.13
N LYS A 239 -8.41 -0.74 19.58
CA LYS A 239 -9.18 -0.12 18.51
C LYS A 239 -8.36 0.01 17.24
N ASP A 240 -8.93 -0.45 16.13
CA ASP A 240 -8.39 -0.25 14.77
C ASP A 240 -8.68 1.18 14.30
N LEU A 241 -8.00 2.15 14.92
CA LEU A 241 -8.14 3.56 14.58
C LEU A 241 -7.20 3.92 13.45
N ILE A 242 -7.71 4.71 12.51
CA ILE A 242 -6.95 5.30 11.40
C ILE A 242 -7.14 6.82 11.42
N ALA A 243 -6.13 7.55 10.96
CA ALA A 243 -6.21 9.00 10.79
C ALA A 243 -6.35 9.34 9.30
N TYR A 244 -7.31 10.21 9.00
CA TYR A 244 -7.45 10.82 7.68
C TYR A 244 -7.21 12.33 7.76
N LEU A 245 -6.68 12.89 6.69
CA LEU A 245 -6.59 14.33 6.50
C LEU A 245 -7.93 14.83 5.94
N THR A 246 -8.52 15.87 6.57
CA THR A 246 -9.62 16.57 5.93
C THR A 246 -9.09 17.47 4.82
N GLU A 247 -9.76 17.45 3.67
CA GLU A 247 -9.50 18.33 2.52
C GLU A 247 -10.59 19.39 2.36
N ASP A 248 -11.57 19.41 3.25
CA ASP A 248 -12.62 20.42 3.26
C ASP A 248 -12.04 21.80 3.59
N ILE A 249 -12.03 22.67 2.58
CA ILE A 249 -11.44 24.01 2.67
C ILE A 249 -12.14 24.85 3.75
N VAL A 250 -13.46 24.70 3.89
CA VAL A 250 -14.24 25.47 4.88
C VAL A 250 -13.89 25.03 6.29
N VAL A 251 -13.73 23.71 6.52
CA VAL A 251 -13.32 23.16 7.81
C VAL A 251 -11.88 23.60 8.12
N CYS A 252 -10.97 23.49 7.15
CA CYS A 252 -9.57 23.90 7.32
C CYS A 252 -9.45 25.38 7.68
N ASP A 253 -10.15 26.26 6.98
CA ASP A 253 -10.15 27.71 7.24
C ASP A 253 -10.68 28.02 8.64
N LYS A 254 -11.82 27.45 9.05
CA LYS A 254 -12.37 27.61 10.41
C LYS A 254 -11.44 27.09 11.49
N ILE A 255 -10.72 25.98 11.25
CA ILE A 255 -9.73 25.46 12.17
C ILE A 255 -8.54 26.43 12.33
N LEU A 256 -8.04 27.00 11.23
CA LEU A 256 -6.94 27.96 11.24
C LEU A 256 -7.32 29.25 11.97
N ASN A 257 -8.56 29.70 11.87
CA ASN A 257 -9.08 30.91 12.53
C ASN A 257 -9.26 30.77 14.06
N LYS A 258 -8.86 29.66 14.68
CA LYS A 258 -8.81 29.37 16.13
C LYS A 258 -10.12 29.58 16.92
N LYS A 259 -10.98 30.53 16.56
CA LYS A 259 -12.28 30.81 17.23
C LYS A 259 -13.17 29.59 17.27
N PHE A 260 -13.18 28.81 16.18
CA PHE A 260 -13.98 27.58 16.08
C PHE A 260 -13.45 26.46 16.99
N LEU A 261 -12.12 26.32 17.15
CA LEU A 261 -11.52 25.28 17.98
C LEU A 261 -11.83 25.42 19.47
N PHE A 262 -12.19 26.62 19.90
CA PHE A 262 -12.51 26.93 21.30
C PHE A 262 -14.01 27.12 21.53
N SER A 263 -14.85 26.99 20.48
CA SER A 263 -16.31 27.05 20.63
C SER A 263 -16.82 25.83 21.41
N LYS A 264 -17.94 26.00 22.07
CA LYS A 264 -18.65 24.88 22.71
C LYS A 264 -19.14 23.90 21.64
N PRO A 265 -19.29 22.60 21.96
CA PRO A 265 -19.91 21.65 21.05
C PRO A 265 -21.28 22.17 20.58
N THR A 266 -21.53 22.07 19.28
CA THR A 266 -22.74 22.62 18.65
C THR A 266 -23.93 21.68 18.74
N CYS A 267 -23.68 20.39 19.02
CA CYS A 267 -24.72 19.38 19.21
C CYS A 267 -24.25 18.27 20.15
N PRO A 268 -25.17 17.44 20.68
CA PRO A 268 -24.83 16.32 21.56
C PRO A 268 -23.83 15.35 20.97
N ASP A 269 -23.95 15.03 19.68
CA ASP A 269 -23.04 14.10 18.99
C ASP A 269 -21.62 14.62 18.95
N THR A 270 -21.44 15.92 18.69
CA THR A 270 -20.12 16.56 18.74
C THR A 270 -19.51 16.45 20.15
N PHE A 271 -20.32 16.58 21.18
CA PHE A 271 -19.87 16.41 22.56
C PHE A 271 -19.49 14.98 22.89
N VAL A 272 -20.37 14.03 22.54
CA VAL A 272 -20.19 12.60 22.85
C VAL A 272 -19.00 12.00 22.10
N PHE A 273 -18.89 12.26 20.80
CA PHE A 273 -17.89 11.62 19.94
C PHE A 273 -16.56 12.39 19.86
N ASN A 274 -16.58 13.72 19.93
CA ASN A 274 -15.39 14.56 19.76
C ASN A 274 -14.89 15.17 21.08
N GLY A 275 -15.68 15.09 22.14
CA GLY A 275 -15.40 15.72 23.44
C GLY A 275 -15.53 17.25 23.42
N ILE A 276 -15.24 17.89 24.56
CA ILE A 276 -15.46 19.32 24.77
C ILE A 276 -14.54 20.21 23.93
N ARG A 277 -13.33 19.75 23.63
CA ARG A 277 -12.32 20.52 22.87
C ARG A 277 -11.47 19.63 22.01
N PRO A 278 -11.04 20.09 20.84
CA PRO A 278 -10.11 19.34 19.99
C PRO A 278 -8.75 19.19 20.67
N CYS A 279 -8.01 18.16 20.32
CA CYS A 279 -6.63 17.96 20.74
C CYS A 279 -5.68 18.69 19.80
N ILE A 280 -5.11 19.82 20.25
CA ILE A 280 -4.13 20.58 19.48
C ILE A 280 -2.73 20.00 19.70
N ILE A 281 -2.13 19.48 18.62
CA ILE A 281 -0.78 18.93 18.61
C ILE A 281 0.14 19.94 17.92
N LYS A 282 1.06 20.53 18.69
CA LYS A 282 2.04 21.50 18.18
C LYS A 282 3.35 20.84 17.73
N SER A 283 3.59 19.59 18.13
CA SER A 283 4.79 18.82 17.78
C SER A 283 4.41 17.37 17.58
N LEU A 284 5.05 16.73 16.61
CA LEU A 284 4.91 15.30 16.34
C LEU A 284 5.92 14.45 17.14
N ASP A 285 6.55 15.01 18.16
CA ASP A 285 7.29 14.23 19.12
C ASP A 285 6.38 13.19 19.78
N ASN A 286 6.80 11.93 19.71
CA ASN A 286 5.99 10.80 20.13
C ASN A 286 5.59 10.87 21.60
N GLN A 287 6.49 11.35 22.47
CA GLN A 287 6.22 11.42 23.92
C GLN A 287 5.25 12.55 24.24
N ILE A 288 5.42 13.72 23.61
CA ILE A 288 4.54 14.88 23.80
C ILE A 288 3.12 14.55 23.32
N VAL A 289 2.99 13.94 22.14
CA VAL A 289 1.69 13.56 21.59
C VAL A 289 1.00 12.53 22.47
N LEU A 290 1.69 11.46 22.86
CA LEU A 290 1.15 10.41 23.73
C LEU A 290 0.73 10.96 25.10
N LYS A 291 1.51 11.86 25.69
CA LYS A 291 1.17 12.50 26.98
C LYS A 291 -0.10 13.34 26.87
N LYS A 292 -0.26 14.11 25.77
CA LYS A 292 -1.45 14.92 25.51
C LYS A 292 -2.69 14.05 25.26
N PHE A 293 -2.59 13.02 24.43
CA PHE A 293 -3.69 12.09 24.21
C PHE A 293 -4.10 11.38 25.50
N LYS A 294 -3.17 10.81 26.24
CA LYS A 294 -3.45 10.15 27.52
C LYS A 294 -4.12 11.09 28.55
N LYS A 295 -3.71 12.36 28.61
CA LYS A 295 -4.32 13.33 29.52
C LYS A 295 -5.76 13.66 29.14
N LYS A 296 -6.04 13.75 27.82
CA LYS A 296 -7.38 14.13 27.34
C LYS A 296 -8.40 12.99 27.46
N TYR A 297 -7.97 11.74 27.24
CA TYR A 297 -8.86 10.58 27.12
C TYR A 297 -8.83 9.61 28.32
N LYS A 298 -8.10 9.93 29.40
CA LYS A 298 -8.23 9.24 30.70
C LYS A 298 -9.45 9.68 31.51
N SER A 299 -10.17 10.68 31.05
CA SER A 299 -11.37 11.24 31.70
C SER A 299 -12.68 10.81 31.02
N PHE A 300 -12.66 9.75 30.20
CA PHE A 300 -13.84 9.11 29.63
C PHE A 300 -13.86 7.62 29.93
#